data_92bc29a5556544b5c403f2933a077856
#
_entry.id   92bc29a5556544b5c403f2933a077856
#
_cell.length_a   1.000
_cell.length_b   1.000
_cell.length_c   1.000
_cell.angle_alpha   90.00
_cell.angle_beta   90.00
_cell.angle_gamma   90.00
#
_symmetry.space_group_name_H-M   'P 1'
#
loop_
_entity.id
_entity.type
_entity.pdbx_description
1 polymer ?
#
loop_
_entity_poly.entity_id
_entity_poly.type
_entity_poly.pdbx_seq_one_letter_code
_entity_poly.pdbx_strand_id
1 'polypeptide(L)'
;MKQRLGIGMALLPDPEVMILDEPVNGLDPEGIVEVRNLLKRLKDERGITILISSHLLAELSELCTDFVIIDKGVLVECISKEELDEKCKSYIEVATDDTERLVTVIEQDLGISGYRVMENGDIRIYDMLSELKTVSQAITAAGLTILKFHVQGENLEEYFLSRVSSSSEESKTPKSFVGKMLRKAGK
;
A
#
# COMPACT_ATOMS: atom_id res chain seq x y z
N MET A 1 -9.61 24.93 12.11
CA MET A 1 -9.98 26.15 11.32
C MET A 1 -8.85 26.67 10.44
N LYS A 2 -7.60 26.80 10.89
CA LYS A 2 -6.50 27.35 10.06
C LYS A 2 -6.22 26.54 8.79
N GLN A 3 -6.21 25.21 8.85
CA GLN A 3 -5.98 24.33 7.69
C GLN A 3 -7.03 24.51 6.58
N ARG A 4 -8.32 24.51 6.95
CA ARG A 4 -9.41 24.72 5.99
C ARG A 4 -9.32 26.10 5.29
N LEU A 5 -8.94 27.13 6.06
CA LEU A 5 -8.72 28.48 5.49
C LEU A 5 -7.52 28.48 4.53
N GLY A 6 -6.42 27.82 4.89
CA GLY A 6 -5.24 27.69 4.03
C GLY A 6 -5.55 27.02 2.69
N ILE A 7 -6.29 25.91 2.72
CA ILE A 7 -6.74 25.22 1.49
C ILE A 7 -7.66 26.16 0.66
N GLY A 8 -8.60 26.87 1.31
CA GLY A 8 -9.47 27.82 0.64
C GLY A 8 -8.70 28.97 -0.02
N MET A 9 -7.67 29.49 0.64
CA MET A 9 -6.79 30.52 0.06
C MET A 9 -5.97 30.00 -1.13
N ALA A 10 -5.48 28.76 -1.06
CA ALA A 10 -4.75 28.13 -2.15
C ALA A 10 -5.62 27.88 -3.40
N LEU A 11 -6.94 27.79 -3.23
CA LEU A 11 -7.91 27.60 -4.32
C LEU A 11 -8.33 28.90 -5.01
N LEU A 12 -8.11 30.07 -4.39
CA LEU A 12 -8.54 31.33 -4.94
C LEU A 12 -8.01 31.65 -6.35
N PRO A 13 -6.73 31.34 -6.68
CA PRO A 13 -6.19 31.59 -8.01
C PRO A 13 -6.60 30.56 -9.07
N ASP A 14 -7.50 29.61 -8.75
CA ASP A 14 -7.92 28.51 -9.62
C ASP A 14 -6.72 27.69 -10.17
N PRO A 15 -5.93 27.05 -9.29
CA PRO A 15 -4.67 26.43 -9.67
C PRO A 15 -4.84 25.11 -10.41
N GLU A 16 -3.96 24.80 -11.35
CA GLU A 16 -3.82 23.47 -11.97
C GLU A 16 -3.06 22.49 -11.05
N VAL A 17 -2.19 23.03 -10.18
CA VAL A 17 -1.35 22.24 -9.25
C VAL A 17 -1.41 22.85 -7.86
N MET A 18 -1.63 22.02 -6.84
CA MET A 18 -1.59 22.41 -5.43
C MET A 18 -0.51 21.61 -4.68
N ILE A 19 0.23 22.32 -3.82
CA ILE A 19 1.19 21.70 -2.91
C ILE A 19 0.71 21.95 -1.48
N LEU A 20 0.45 20.88 -0.74
CA LEU A 20 -0.11 20.92 0.60
C LEU A 20 0.85 20.23 1.57
N ASP A 21 1.33 20.96 2.54
CA ASP A 21 2.19 20.45 3.60
C ASP A 21 1.34 20.14 4.83
N GLU A 22 1.28 18.86 5.22
CA GLU A 22 0.53 18.33 6.37
C GLU A 22 -0.94 18.85 6.45
N PRO A 23 -1.76 18.76 5.39
CA PRO A 23 -3.06 19.44 5.33
C PRO A 23 -4.09 18.91 6.33
N VAL A 24 -3.89 17.71 6.88
CA VAL A 24 -4.81 17.09 7.87
C VAL A 24 -4.26 17.13 9.30
N ASN A 25 -3.03 17.61 9.50
CA ASN A 25 -2.41 17.64 10.81
C ASN A 25 -3.17 18.55 11.79
N GLY A 26 -3.42 18.02 12.99
CA GLY A 26 -4.12 18.75 14.05
C GLY A 26 -5.63 18.95 13.81
N LEU A 27 -6.22 18.21 12.89
CA LEU A 27 -7.68 18.10 12.73
C LEU A 27 -8.22 16.94 13.58
N ASP A 28 -9.47 17.06 13.99
CA ASP A 28 -10.25 15.97 14.53
C ASP A 28 -10.62 14.94 13.44
N PRO A 29 -11.01 13.72 13.78
CA PRO A 29 -11.32 12.68 12.80
C PRO A 29 -12.38 13.12 11.75
N GLU A 30 -13.37 13.89 12.15
CA GLU A 30 -14.39 14.42 11.25
C GLU A 30 -13.78 15.43 10.27
N GLY A 31 -12.91 16.32 10.77
CA GLY A 31 -12.18 17.29 9.94
C GLY A 31 -11.23 16.64 8.94
N ILE A 32 -10.59 15.53 9.30
CA ILE A 32 -9.75 14.75 8.38
C ILE A 32 -10.59 14.21 7.21
N VAL A 33 -11.75 13.60 7.52
CA VAL A 33 -12.68 13.07 6.50
C VAL A 33 -13.18 14.17 5.57
N GLU A 34 -13.54 15.34 6.12
CA GLU A 34 -13.99 16.47 5.30
C GLU A 34 -12.91 16.99 4.35
N VAL A 35 -11.68 17.18 4.85
CA VAL A 35 -10.55 17.64 4.01
C VAL A 35 -10.23 16.60 2.93
N ARG A 36 -10.18 15.31 3.28
CA ARG A 36 -9.97 14.21 2.35
C ARG A 36 -11.02 14.24 1.21
N ASN A 37 -12.29 14.33 1.56
CA ASN A 37 -13.38 14.39 0.58
C ASN A 37 -13.30 15.63 -0.30
N LEU A 38 -12.89 16.79 0.26
CA LEU A 38 -12.65 18.00 -0.50
C LEU A 38 -11.53 17.79 -1.52
N LEU A 39 -10.38 17.26 -1.11
CA LEU A 39 -9.23 17.03 -1.99
C LEU A 39 -9.56 16.00 -3.10
N LYS A 40 -10.30 14.93 -2.78
CA LYS A 40 -10.81 13.98 -3.79
C LYS A 40 -11.66 14.70 -4.85
N ARG A 41 -12.63 15.51 -4.42
CA ARG A 41 -13.47 16.28 -5.37
C ARG A 41 -12.67 17.24 -6.23
N LEU A 42 -11.69 17.94 -5.66
CA LEU A 42 -10.85 18.88 -6.42
C LEU A 42 -10.04 18.13 -7.51
N LYS A 43 -9.52 16.97 -7.19
CA LYS A 43 -8.83 16.10 -8.15
C LYS A 43 -9.79 15.58 -9.23
N ASP A 44 -10.93 15.01 -8.84
CA ASP A 44 -11.81 14.26 -9.73
C ASP A 44 -12.70 15.19 -10.59
N GLU A 45 -13.20 16.30 -10.01
CA GLU A 45 -14.12 17.22 -10.70
C GLU A 45 -13.41 18.37 -11.42
N ARG A 46 -12.26 18.82 -10.89
CA ARG A 46 -11.51 19.96 -11.44
C ARG A 46 -10.20 19.58 -12.13
N GLY A 47 -9.77 18.32 -12.02
CA GLY A 47 -8.51 17.86 -12.60
C GLY A 47 -7.25 18.47 -11.97
N ILE A 48 -7.35 18.98 -10.73
CA ILE A 48 -6.22 19.60 -10.03
C ILE A 48 -5.22 18.51 -9.64
N THR A 49 -3.96 18.69 -10.01
CA THR A 49 -2.87 17.84 -9.51
C THR A 49 -2.50 18.27 -8.11
N ILE A 50 -2.56 17.33 -7.13
CA ILE A 50 -2.32 17.66 -5.73
C ILE A 50 -1.10 16.88 -5.22
N LEU A 51 -0.07 17.59 -4.75
CA LEU A 51 1.07 17.04 -4.05
C LEU A 51 0.88 17.26 -2.55
N ILE A 52 0.93 16.18 -1.76
CA ILE A 52 0.68 16.22 -0.32
C ILE A 52 1.87 15.63 0.42
N SER A 53 2.36 16.33 1.45
CA SER A 53 3.20 15.72 2.49
C SER A 53 2.33 15.32 3.69
N SER A 54 2.60 14.18 4.30
CA SER A 54 2.01 13.77 5.58
C SER A 54 2.83 12.66 6.23
N HIS A 55 2.75 12.57 7.54
CA HIS A 55 3.22 11.44 8.33
C HIS A 55 2.09 10.46 8.70
N LEU A 56 0.84 10.77 8.35
CA LEU A 56 -0.33 9.92 8.57
C LEU A 56 -0.56 9.03 7.35
N LEU A 57 0.18 7.91 7.27
CA LEU A 57 0.21 7.05 6.09
C LEU A 57 -1.14 6.44 5.73
N ALA A 58 -1.94 6.07 6.73
CA ALA A 58 -3.28 5.53 6.52
C ALA A 58 -4.20 6.52 5.79
N GLU A 59 -4.13 7.81 6.15
CA GLU A 59 -4.93 8.86 5.50
C GLU A 59 -4.46 9.11 4.05
N LEU A 60 -3.15 9.04 3.80
CA LEU A 60 -2.60 9.17 2.45
C LEU A 60 -3.03 8.02 1.55
N SER A 61 -3.08 6.79 2.07
CA SER A 61 -3.43 5.60 1.30
C SER A 61 -4.83 5.66 0.71
N GLU A 62 -5.74 6.40 1.36
CA GLU A 62 -7.11 6.61 0.92
C GLU A 62 -7.26 7.72 -0.13
N LEU A 63 -6.26 8.59 -0.27
CA LEU A 63 -6.34 9.81 -1.09
C LEU A 63 -5.43 9.77 -2.32
N CYS A 64 -4.21 9.28 -2.15
CA CYS A 64 -3.16 9.38 -3.16
C CYS A 64 -3.23 8.24 -4.19
N THR A 65 -2.83 8.55 -5.42
CA THR A 65 -2.66 7.59 -6.52
C THR A 65 -1.21 7.14 -6.66
N ASP A 66 -0.28 7.96 -6.22
CA ASP A 66 1.16 7.72 -6.32
C ASP A 66 1.83 8.19 -5.03
N PHE A 67 2.85 7.47 -4.59
CA PHE A 67 3.60 7.73 -3.37
C PHE A 67 5.07 7.95 -3.65
N VAL A 68 5.65 8.87 -2.92
CA VAL A 68 7.07 9.21 -2.99
C VAL A 68 7.66 9.13 -1.59
N ILE A 69 8.65 8.26 -1.42
CA ILE A 69 9.39 8.14 -0.16
C ILE A 69 10.67 8.97 -0.26
N ILE A 70 10.83 9.90 0.69
CA ILE A 70 12.03 10.73 0.78
C ILE A 70 12.66 10.51 2.15
N ASP A 71 13.97 10.22 2.17
CA ASP A 71 14.79 10.14 3.39
C ASP A 71 16.04 11.01 3.25
N LYS A 72 16.32 11.85 4.24
CA LYS A 72 17.50 12.74 4.28
C LYS A 72 17.69 13.57 3.01
N GLY A 73 16.60 14.01 2.38
CA GLY A 73 16.61 14.81 1.16
C GLY A 73 16.85 14.00 -0.12
N VAL A 74 16.89 12.68 -0.03
CA VAL A 74 17.05 11.77 -1.18
C VAL A 74 15.73 11.08 -1.50
N LEU A 75 15.40 11.00 -2.78
CA LEU A 75 14.29 10.19 -3.26
C LEU A 75 14.65 8.70 -3.12
N VAL A 76 13.97 7.99 -2.22
CA VAL A 76 14.20 6.57 -1.95
C VAL A 76 13.41 5.71 -2.92
N GLU A 77 12.11 5.96 -3.04
CA GLU A 77 11.21 5.17 -3.90
C GLU A 77 10.06 6.00 -4.41
N CYS A 78 9.57 5.63 -5.59
CA CYS A 78 8.29 6.08 -6.13
C CYS A 78 7.47 4.86 -6.50
N ILE A 79 6.25 4.80 -6.03
CA ILE A 79 5.38 3.64 -6.18
C ILE A 79 3.94 4.09 -6.40
N SER A 80 3.20 3.42 -7.28
CA SER A 80 1.77 3.65 -7.46
C SER A 80 0.97 3.04 -6.30
N LYS A 81 -0.28 3.47 -6.15
CA LYS A 81 -1.22 2.91 -5.16
C LYS A 81 -1.40 1.41 -5.36
N GLU A 82 -1.58 0.99 -6.61
CA GLU A 82 -1.78 -0.41 -6.99
C GLU A 82 -0.57 -1.27 -6.63
N GLU A 83 0.65 -0.81 -6.94
CA GLU A 83 1.89 -1.50 -6.60
C GLU A 83 2.11 -1.57 -5.08
N LEU A 84 1.75 -0.49 -4.37
CA LEU A 84 1.85 -0.43 -2.91
C LEU A 84 0.86 -1.41 -2.24
N ASP A 85 -0.38 -1.44 -2.71
CA ASP A 85 -1.40 -2.35 -2.20
C ASP A 85 -1.00 -3.83 -2.41
N GLU A 86 -0.41 -4.16 -3.55
CA GLU A 86 0.11 -5.51 -3.80
C GLU A 86 1.27 -5.88 -2.86
N LYS A 87 2.16 -4.93 -2.55
CA LYS A 87 3.28 -5.15 -1.62
C LYS A 87 2.85 -5.25 -0.16
N CYS A 88 1.83 -4.48 0.22
CA CYS A 88 1.27 -4.46 1.58
C CYS A 88 0.16 -5.50 1.80
N LYS A 89 -0.15 -6.34 0.79
CA LYS A 89 -1.20 -7.34 0.87
C LYS A 89 -0.84 -8.42 1.89
N SER A 90 -1.70 -8.59 2.87
CA SER A 90 -1.54 -9.66 3.84
C SER A 90 -1.80 -11.04 3.21
N TYR A 91 -1.09 -12.05 3.67
CA TYR A 91 -1.24 -13.44 3.22
C TYR A 91 -0.92 -14.42 4.35
N ILE A 92 -1.46 -15.63 4.24
CA ILE A 92 -1.03 -16.75 5.06
C ILE A 92 0.14 -17.42 4.34
N GLU A 93 1.31 -17.48 4.95
CA GLU A 93 2.44 -18.23 4.41
C GLU A 93 2.42 -19.64 4.98
N VAL A 94 2.35 -20.62 4.09
CA VAL A 94 2.25 -22.03 4.41
C VAL A 94 3.37 -22.82 3.74
N ALA A 95 4.08 -23.66 4.51
CA ALA A 95 4.96 -24.67 3.98
C ALA A 95 4.59 -26.03 4.59
N THR A 96 4.62 -27.06 3.76
CA THR A 96 4.38 -28.46 4.16
C THR A 96 5.45 -29.36 3.55
N ASP A 97 5.42 -30.61 3.94
CA ASP A 97 6.29 -31.67 3.41
C ASP A 97 5.95 -32.07 1.95
N ASP A 98 4.76 -31.70 1.44
CA ASP A 98 4.32 -31.98 0.06
C ASP A 98 3.54 -30.77 -0.50
N THR A 99 4.22 -29.95 -1.30
CA THR A 99 3.65 -28.74 -1.91
C THR A 99 2.56 -29.05 -2.93
N GLU A 100 2.68 -30.11 -3.74
CA GLU A 100 1.70 -30.45 -4.77
C GLU A 100 0.37 -30.87 -4.14
N ARG A 101 0.46 -31.66 -3.09
CA ARG A 101 -0.72 -32.07 -2.32
C ARG A 101 -1.34 -30.90 -1.57
N LEU A 102 -0.52 -29.96 -1.07
CA LEU A 102 -1.02 -28.73 -0.45
C LEU A 102 -1.83 -27.89 -1.45
N VAL A 103 -1.36 -27.74 -2.69
CA VAL A 103 -2.12 -27.06 -3.75
C VAL A 103 -3.47 -27.72 -3.97
N THR A 104 -3.52 -29.06 -4.01
CA THR A 104 -4.77 -29.80 -4.17
C THR A 104 -5.77 -29.51 -3.03
N VAL A 105 -5.29 -29.48 -1.79
CA VAL A 105 -6.12 -29.13 -0.60
C VAL A 105 -6.65 -27.70 -0.70
N ILE A 106 -5.80 -26.74 -1.09
CA ILE A 106 -6.17 -25.33 -1.24
C ILE A 106 -7.27 -25.18 -2.28
N GLU A 107 -7.15 -25.82 -3.43
CA GLU A 107 -8.09 -25.69 -4.53
C GLU A 107 -9.38 -26.50 -4.32
N GLN A 108 -9.26 -27.76 -3.92
CA GLN A 108 -10.40 -28.68 -3.88
C GLN A 108 -11.14 -28.68 -2.56
N ASP A 109 -10.42 -28.67 -1.44
CA ASP A 109 -11.05 -28.77 -0.11
C ASP A 109 -11.45 -27.39 0.43
N LEU A 110 -10.63 -26.36 0.17
CA LEU A 110 -10.88 -25.01 0.64
C LEU A 110 -11.51 -24.09 -0.43
N GLY A 111 -11.48 -24.48 -1.71
CA GLY A 111 -12.04 -23.69 -2.81
C GLY A 111 -11.32 -22.35 -3.03
N ILE A 112 -10.07 -22.24 -2.61
CA ILE A 112 -9.29 -21.02 -2.70
C ILE A 112 -8.62 -20.92 -4.06
N SER A 113 -8.79 -19.78 -4.73
CA SER A 113 -8.11 -19.45 -6.00
C SER A 113 -7.04 -18.36 -5.86
N GLY A 114 -7.12 -17.58 -4.77
CA GLY A 114 -6.19 -16.50 -4.47
C GLY A 114 -4.93 -16.96 -3.74
N TYR A 115 -4.07 -17.72 -4.42
CA TYR A 115 -2.79 -18.17 -3.85
C TYR A 115 -1.64 -18.04 -4.86
N ARG A 116 -0.39 -18.11 -4.37
CA ARG A 116 0.82 -18.14 -5.20
C ARG A 116 1.83 -19.13 -4.63
N VAL A 117 2.37 -20.00 -5.48
CA VAL A 117 3.49 -20.88 -5.13
C VAL A 117 4.79 -20.12 -5.33
N MET A 118 5.65 -20.11 -4.32
CA MET A 118 6.95 -19.43 -4.32
C MET A 118 8.04 -20.38 -4.83
N GLU A 119 9.18 -19.83 -5.26
CA GLU A 119 10.32 -20.61 -5.77
C GLU A 119 10.89 -21.62 -4.76
N ASN A 120 10.77 -21.32 -3.46
CA ASN A 120 11.20 -22.20 -2.37
C ASN A 120 10.17 -23.29 -2.01
N GLY A 121 9.03 -23.36 -2.71
CA GLY A 121 7.94 -24.30 -2.45
C GLY A 121 6.92 -23.83 -1.41
N ASP A 122 7.12 -22.71 -0.74
CA ASP A 122 6.13 -22.13 0.16
C ASP A 122 4.92 -21.64 -0.64
N ILE A 123 3.73 -21.64 -0.04
CA ILE A 123 2.51 -21.12 -0.65
C ILE A 123 2.04 -19.89 0.13
N ARG A 124 1.73 -18.82 -0.58
CA ARG A 124 1.08 -17.63 -0.04
C ARG A 124 -0.38 -17.63 -0.41
N ILE A 125 -1.25 -17.65 0.59
CA ILE A 125 -2.70 -17.62 0.44
C ILE A 125 -3.19 -16.23 0.81
N TYR A 126 -3.87 -15.56 -0.12
CA TYR A 126 -4.37 -14.19 0.04
C TYR A 126 -5.82 -14.14 0.51
N ASP A 127 -6.50 -15.28 0.46
CA ASP A 127 -7.88 -15.44 0.92
C ASP A 127 -7.92 -16.08 2.33
N MET A 128 -9.10 -16.05 2.98
CA MET A 128 -9.38 -16.69 4.27
C MET A 128 -8.45 -16.27 5.43
N LEU A 129 -7.92 -15.05 5.40
CA LEU A 129 -7.02 -14.53 6.42
C LEU A 129 -7.62 -14.50 7.84
N SER A 130 -8.95 -14.43 7.96
CA SER A 130 -9.69 -14.52 9.22
C SER A 130 -10.00 -15.95 9.66
N GLU A 131 -9.77 -16.95 8.80
CA GLU A 131 -10.19 -18.34 9.00
C GLU A 131 -8.99 -19.31 9.14
N LEU A 132 -7.93 -18.85 9.79
CA LEU A 132 -6.69 -19.61 9.98
C LEU A 132 -6.90 -21.04 10.50
N LYS A 133 -7.88 -21.20 11.42
CA LYS A 133 -8.23 -22.49 11.99
C LYS A 133 -8.76 -23.44 10.91
N THR A 134 -9.64 -22.98 10.05
CA THR A 134 -10.21 -23.76 8.94
C THR A 134 -9.11 -24.20 7.97
N VAL A 135 -8.22 -23.28 7.60
CA VAL A 135 -7.10 -23.59 6.70
C VAL A 135 -6.16 -24.61 7.33
N SER A 136 -5.73 -24.42 8.57
CA SER A 136 -4.80 -25.35 9.24
C SER A 136 -5.42 -26.74 9.49
N GLN A 137 -6.73 -26.80 9.78
CA GLN A 137 -7.44 -28.07 9.94
C GLN A 137 -7.56 -28.84 8.63
N ALA A 138 -7.85 -28.19 7.52
CA ALA A 138 -7.92 -28.84 6.20
C ALA A 138 -6.56 -29.45 5.82
N ILE A 139 -5.48 -28.70 6.01
CA ILE A 139 -4.12 -29.17 5.73
C ILE A 139 -3.77 -30.41 6.59
N THR A 140 -4.07 -30.36 7.89
CA THR A 140 -3.79 -31.45 8.81
C THR A 140 -4.68 -32.68 8.53
N ALA A 141 -5.96 -32.46 8.18
CA ALA A 141 -6.89 -33.55 7.83
C ALA A 141 -6.46 -34.30 6.55
N ALA A 142 -5.80 -33.59 5.62
CA ALA A 142 -5.19 -34.20 4.44
C ALA A 142 -3.91 -35.01 4.75
N GLY A 143 -3.48 -35.06 6.01
CA GLY A 143 -2.28 -35.81 6.46
C GLY A 143 -0.97 -35.09 6.12
N LEU A 144 -0.99 -33.80 5.81
CA LEU A 144 0.19 -33.00 5.56
C LEU A 144 0.81 -32.50 6.87
N THR A 145 2.14 -32.48 6.92
CA THR A 145 2.88 -31.91 8.04
C THR A 145 3.12 -30.43 7.79
N ILE A 146 2.59 -29.57 8.67
CA ILE A 146 2.81 -28.13 8.60
C ILE A 146 4.21 -27.82 9.10
N LEU A 147 5.07 -27.29 8.23
CA LEU A 147 6.42 -26.84 8.54
C LEU A 147 6.45 -25.36 8.87
N LYS A 148 5.54 -24.58 8.22
CA LYS A 148 5.43 -23.13 8.38
C LYS A 148 3.96 -22.72 8.23
N PHE A 149 3.45 -21.94 9.16
CA PHE A 149 2.10 -21.41 9.08
C PHE A 149 1.98 -20.13 9.88
N HIS A 150 1.95 -18.98 9.21
CA HIS A 150 1.77 -17.69 9.86
C HIS A 150 1.15 -16.67 8.89
N VAL A 151 0.47 -15.70 9.46
CA VAL A 151 0.02 -14.55 8.69
C VAL A 151 1.18 -13.58 8.56
N GLN A 152 1.46 -13.21 7.34
CA GLN A 152 2.46 -12.20 7.00
C GLN A 152 1.82 -11.15 6.10
N GLY A 153 2.33 -9.95 6.15
CA GLY A 153 1.94 -8.82 5.34
C GLY A 153 2.61 -7.61 5.97
N GLU A 154 3.29 -6.83 5.17
CA GLU A 154 3.78 -5.54 5.64
C GLU A 154 2.59 -4.59 5.73
N ASN A 155 2.34 -4.01 6.90
CA ASN A 155 1.47 -2.85 6.94
C ASN A 155 2.20 -1.66 6.29
N LEU A 156 1.45 -0.64 5.93
CA LEU A 156 1.98 0.51 5.21
C LEU A 156 3.15 1.18 5.97
N GLU A 157 3.08 1.25 7.30
CA GLU A 157 4.12 1.85 8.14
C GLU A 157 5.39 0.99 8.15
N GLU A 158 5.27 -0.33 8.27
CA GLU A 158 6.39 -1.27 8.20
C GLU A 158 7.07 -1.21 6.83
N TYR A 159 6.29 -1.15 5.75
CA TYR A 159 6.81 -0.97 4.41
C TYR A 159 7.66 0.30 4.29
N PHE A 160 7.15 1.45 4.75
CA PHE A 160 7.89 2.70 4.72
C PHE A 160 9.16 2.65 5.58
N LEU A 161 9.07 2.12 6.80
CA LEU A 161 10.23 1.98 7.70
C LEU A 161 11.31 1.07 7.11
N SER A 162 10.92 -0.02 6.45
CA SER A 162 11.87 -0.93 5.79
C SER A 162 12.64 -0.23 4.67
N ARG A 163 11.98 0.65 3.90
CA ARG A 163 12.62 1.42 2.81
C ARG A 163 13.57 2.49 3.32
N VAL A 164 13.19 3.20 4.37
CA VAL A 164 14.06 4.21 5.01
C VAL A 164 15.28 3.55 5.64
N SER A 165 15.12 2.40 6.29
CA SER A 165 16.23 1.66 6.91
C SER A 165 17.23 1.09 5.88
N SER A 166 16.75 0.57 4.76
CA SER A 166 17.59 0.02 3.68
C SER A 166 18.30 1.09 2.85
N SER A 167 17.78 2.34 2.81
CA SER A 167 18.42 3.46 2.11
C SER A 167 19.74 3.90 2.74
N SER A 168 20.03 3.45 3.96
CA SER A 168 21.29 3.75 4.66
C SER A 168 22.52 3.02 4.05
N GLU A 169 22.30 2.01 3.18
CA GLU A 169 23.38 1.19 2.59
C GLU A 169 23.61 1.40 1.08
N GLU A 170 22.66 1.96 0.32
CA GLU A 170 22.85 2.18 -1.13
C GLU A 170 22.33 3.53 -1.63
N SER A 171 23.23 4.48 -1.86
CA SER A 171 22.92 5.72 -2.58
C SER A 171 22.86 5.46 -4.11
N LYS A 172 21.69 5.10 -4.64
CA LYS A 172 21.46 5.09 -6.11
C LYS A 172 20.23 5.94 -6.44
N THR A 173 20.49 7.08 -7.05
CA THR A 173 19.47 8.00 -7.57
C THR A 173 18.73 7.38 -8.76
N PRO A 174 17.39 7.21 -8.73
CA PRO A 174 16.64 6.75 -9.89
C PRO A 174 16.51 7.86 -10.94
N LYS A 175 17.27 7.79 -12.02
CA LYS A 175 17.27 8.78 -13.13
C LYS A 175 16.00 8.81 -14.00
N SER A 176 14.98 8.00 -13.72
CA SER A 176 13.88 7.76 -14.69
C SER A 176 12.53 8.38 -14.35
N PHE A 177 12.36 8.98 -13.18
CA PHE A 177 11.03 9.32 -12.65
C PHE A 177 10.47 10.65 -13.15
N VAL A 178 11.28 11.71 -13.26
CA VAL A 178 10.82 13.02 -13.73
C VAL A 178 10.18 12.93 -15.13
N GLY A 179 10.69 12.00 -15.96
CA GLY A 179 10.14 11.74 -17.29
C GLY A 179 8.79 11.02 -17.32
N LYS A 180 8.42 10.28 -16.27
CA LYS A 180 7.12 9.58 -16.18
C LYS A 180 6.01 10.48 -15.68
N MET A 181 6.28 11.35 -14.70
CA MET A 181 5.30 12.33 -14.20
C MET A 181 4.90 13.36 -15.24
N LEU A 182 5.89 13.90 -15.99
CA LEU A 182 5.62 14.88 -17.04
C LEU A 182 4.83 14.33 -18.24
N ARG A 183 4.83 13.02 -18.47
CA ARG A 183 4.03 12.38 -19.53
C ARG A 183 2.58 12.11 -19.13
N LYS A 184 2.25 12.02 -17.82
CA LYS A 184 0.87 11.84 -17.33
C LYS A 184 0.12 13.18 -17.18
N ALA A 185 0.81 14.28 -16.92
CA ALA A 185 0.22 15.62 -16.79
C ALA A 185 -0.08 16.32 -18.12
N GLY A 186 0.28 15.72 -19.25
CA GLY A 186 0.11 16.27 -20.61
C GLY A 186 -0.92 15.56 -21.51
N LYS A 187 -1.92 14.88 -20.89
CA LYS A 187 -3.04 14.30 -21.65
C LYS A 187 -4.37 14.73 -21.06
#